data_2b62d4f3a5cb08bd96b899130432f93b
#
_entry.id   2b62d4f3a5cb08bd96b899130432f93b
#
_cell.length_a   1.000
_cell.length_b   1.000
_cell.length_c   1.000
_cell.angle_alpha   90.00
_cell.angle_beta   90.00
_cell.angle_gamma   90.00
#
_symmetry.space_group_name_H-M   'P 1'
#
loop_
_entity.id
_entity.type
_entity.pdbx_description
1 polymer ?
#
loop_
_entity_poly.entity_id
_entity_poly.type
_entity_poly.pdbx_seq_one_letter_code
_entity_poly.pdbx_strand_id
1 'polypeptide(L)'
;WAHRNTFALGKEPIPATKRDAAIGRADVVLTSSDIDGDAARFENAIHIDITAFGHSGPMASKPYSDALIQALTGVADTNGQEGGGPFAAGAPILEYEAAIYAAAAAVSAIRVRRLGGPNQFADISLFDCGINSLPTYLPAHYDGKIPKREGNRHPLVVPWNSFSASDGDVLICTVSNDHFSKLCSLIGRPEITQTILDNNDRVANRTFVEQAITDWTSQHTLAECVEALSKVGLASGPITVIDDLPTEANLVHRNSLIRAWDGDRQFLAKAPSFANDAWTSA
;
A
#
# COMPACT_ATOMS: atom_id res chain seq x y z
N TRP A 1 -16.46 6.60 12.70
CA TRP A 1 -16.24 6.54 14.15
C TRP A 1 -14.98 5.73 14.48
N ALA A 2 -14.90 4.44 14.14
CA ALA A 2 -13.75 3.58 14.42
C ALA A 2 -12.44 4.12 13.80
N HIS A 3 -12.49 4.64 12.59
CA HIS A 3 -11.36 5.24 11.89
C HIS A 3 -10.75 6.40 12.68
N ARG A 4 -11.58 7.37 13.14
CA ARG A 4 -11.10 8.52 13.92
C ARG A 4 -10.42 8.07 15.22
N ASN A 5 -11.02 7.14 15.96
CA ASN A 5 -10.48 6.67 17.22
C ASN A 5 -9.16 5.88 17.06
N THR A 6 -9.05 5.08 16.01
CA THR A 6 -7.80 4.35 15.72
C THR A 6 -6.63 5.31 15.48
N PHE A 7 -6.83 6.40 14.75
CA PHE A 7 -5.78 7.38 14.48
C PHE A 7 -5.54 8.38 15.63
N ALA A 8 -6.45 8.47 16.59
CA ALA A 8 -6.29 9.32 17.77
C ALA A 8 -5.55 8.64 18.93
N LEU A 9 -5.28 7.34 18.87
CA LEU A 9 -4.55 6.63 19.91
C LEU A 9 -3.18 7.26 20.18
N GLY A 10 -2.88 7.48 21.46
CA GLY A 10 -1.62 8.11 21.89
C GLY A 10 -1.53 9.62 21.59
N LYS A 11 -2.63 10.27 21.20
CA LYS A 11 -2.68 11.71 20.94
C LYS A 11 -3.59 12.41 21.95
N GLU A 12 -3.13 13.55 22.46
CA GLU A 12 -3.91 14.39 23.34
C GLU A 12 -4.68 15.45 22.55
N PRO A 13 -6.01 15.51 22.62
CA PRO A 13 -6.79 16.54 21.96
C PRO A 13 -6.56 17.90 22.63
N ILE A 14 -6.26 18.92 21.83
CA ILE A 14 -6.04 20.29 22.30
C ILE A 14 -7.24 21.17 21.92
N PRO A 15 -7.86 21.90 22.85
CA PRO A 15 -8.91 22.88 22.54
C PRO A 15 -8.41 23.93 21.54
N ALA A 16 -9.26 24.36 20.62
CA ALA A 16 -8.91 25.34 19.60
C ALA A 16 -8.31 26.62 20.18
N THR A 17 -8.77 27.06 21.39
CA THR A 17 -8.27 28.22 22.14
C THR A 17 -6.82 28.09 22.62
N LYS A 18 -6.26 26.88 22.66
CA LYS A 18 -4.87 26.60 23.05
C LYS A 18 -3.96 26.26 21.86
N ARG A 19 -4.51 26.27 20.64
CA ARG A 19 -3.80 25.84 19.41
C ARG A 19 -2.51 26.63 19.19
N ASP A 20 -2.56 27.97 19.23
CA ASP A 20 -1.39 28.80 18.94
C ASP A 20 -0.29 28.64 19.99
N ALA A 21 -0.66 28.49 21.26
CA ALA A 21 0.29 28.22 22.33
C ALA A 21 0.94 26.81 22.18
N ALA A 22 0.23 25.86 21.62
CA ALA A 22 0.77 24.52 21.32
C ALA A 22 1.73 24.56 20.12
N ILE A 23 1.37 25.26 19.05
CA ILE A 23 2.22 25.47 17.87
C ILE A 23 3.54 26.13 18.30
N GLY A 24 3.51 27.17 19.11
CA GLY A 24 4.71 27.87 19.58
C GLY A 24 5.69 27.04 20.43
N ARG A 25 5.28 25.84 20.86
CA ARG A 25 6.11 24.89 21.62
C ARG A 25 6.43 23.61 20.86
N ALA A 26 5.86 23.43 19.69
CA ALA A 26 6.03 22.24 18.89
C ALA A 26 7.38 22.23 18.16
N ASP A 27 8.04 21.10 18.12
CA ASP A 27 9.21 20.90 17.25
C ASP A 27 8.80 20.72 15.80
N VAL A 28 7.69 20.01 15.57
CA VAL A 28 7.12 19.73 14.25
C VAL A 28 5.62 20.01 14.30
N VAL A 29 5.11 20.69 13.31
CA VAL A 29 3.68 20.92 13.09
C VAL A 29 3.29 20.23 11.78
N LEU A 30 2.30 19.35 11.86
CA LEU A 30 1.66 18.75 10.70
C LEU A 30 0.32 19.43 10.47
N THR A 31 0.09 19.88 9.25
CA THR A 31 -1.19 20.50 8.84
C THR A 31 -1.78 19.76 7.65
N SER A 32 -3.05 19.98 7.40
CA SER A 32 -3.70 19.65 6.13
C SER A 32 -4.43 20.89 5.63
N SER A 33 -4.55 21.05 4.36
CA SER A 33 -4.90 22.24 3.55
C SER A 33 -6.00 23.20 4.04
N ASP A 34 -6.68 22.90 5.13
CA ASP A 34 -7.79 23.71 5.67
C ASP A 34 -7.35 24.74 6.73
N ILE A 35 -6.05 24.87 6.98
CA ILE A 35 -5.54 25.85 7.94
C ILE A 35 -5.08 27.06 7.16
N ASP A 36 -5.78 28.19 7.33
CA ASP A 36 -5.41 29.48 6.78
C ASP A 36 -3.91 29.74 6.96
N GLY A 37 -3.21 29.72 5.83
CA GLY A 37 -1.76 29.62 5.76
C GLY A 37 -1.06 30.95 6.03
N ASP A 38 -1.06 31.41 7.27
CA ASP A 38 -0.05 32.36 7.68
C ASP A 38 1.23 31.58 8.02
N ALA A 39 2.14 31.47 7.03
CA ALA A 39 3.43 30.80 7.21
C ALA A 39 4.22 31.35 8.41
N ALA A 40 4.01 32.61 8.80
CA ALA A 40 4.61 33.24 9.97
C ALA A 40 4.25 32.52 11.29
N ARG A 41 3.12 31.83 11.36
CA ARG A 41 2.72 31.07 12.57
C ARG A 41 3.65 29.89 12.86
N PHE A 42 4.40 29.41 11.87
CA PHE A 42 5.22 28.20 11.95
C PHE A 42 6.74 28.50 11.91
N GLU A 43 7.15 29.76 11.97
CA GLU A 43 8.57 30.15 11.88
C GLU A 43 9.48 29.44 12.89
N ASN A 44 8.95 29.12 14.08
CA ASN A 44 9.69 28.45 15.15
C ASN A 44 9.59 26.93 15.13
N ALA A 45 8.86 26.35 14.20
CA ALA A 45 8.66 24.91 14.07
C ALA A 45 9.05 24.40 12.67
N ILE A 46 9.33 23.13 12.56
CA ILE A 46 9.33 22.44 11.26
C ILE A 46 7.88 22.28 10.84
N HIS A 47 7.54 22.80 9.68
CA HIS A 47 6.18 22.75 9.17
C HIS A 47 6.06 21.76 8.00
N ILE A 48 5.23 20.75 8.16
CA ILE A 48 4.90 19.79 7.11
C ILE A 48 3.40 19.93 6.81
N ASP A 49 3.07 20.31 5.60
CA ASP A 49 1.69 20.41 5.17
C ASP A 49 1.34 19.29 4.18
N ILE A 50 0.24 18.60 4.45
CA ILE A 50 -0.28 17.52 3.60
C ILE A 50 -1.45 18.09 2.81
N THR A 51 -1.23 18.28 1.51
CA THR A 51 -2.19 18.88 0.60
C THR A 51 -2.75 17.85 -0.38
N ALA A 52 -3.84 18.18 -1.03
CA ALA A 52 -4.37 17.35 -2.12
C ALA A 52 -3.53 17.46 -3.39
N PHE A 53 -3.18 18.71 -3.78
CA PHE A 53 -2.61 19.05 -5.09
C PHE A 53 -1.40 19.98 -5.01
N GLY A 54 -0.84 20.21 -3.82
CA GLY A 54 0.19 21.21 -3.57
C GLY A 54 -0.39 22.60 -3.26
N HIS A 55 0.46 23.48 -2.71
CA HIS A 55 0.11 24.85 -2.35
C HIS A 55 -0.16 25.77 -3.54
N SER A 56 0.29 25.40 -4.73
CA SER A 56 0.18 26.19 -5.95
C SER A 56 -0.27 25.33 -7.12
N GLY A 57 -0.67 26.01 -8.20
CA GLY A 57 -1.07 25.33 -9.42
C GLY A 57 -2.60 25.35 -9.64
N PRO A 58 -3.07 24.81 -10.77
CA PRO A 58 -4.45 24.97 -11.21
C PRO A 58 -5.48 24.22 -10.36
N MET A 59 -5.03 23.34 -9.49
CA MET A 59 -5.89 22.49 -8.67
C MET A 59 -5.76 22.73 -7.16
N ALA A 60 -4.89 23.64 -6.72
CA ALA A 60 -4.54 23.83 -5.30
C ALA A 60 -5.76 24.03 -4.38
N SER A 61 -6.82 24.68 -4.84
CA SER A 61 -8.06 24.92 -4.06
C SER A 61 -9.20 23.96 -4.33
N LYS A 62 -8.96 22.88 -5.10
CA LYS A 62 -10.02 21.93 -5.43
C LYS A 62 -10.33 21.00 -4.26
N PRO A 63 -11.64 20.69 -4.04
CA PRO A 63 -12.01 19.65 -3.08
C PRO A 63 -11.50 18.29 -3.55
N TYR A 64 -11.22 17.42 -2.60
CA TYR A 64 -10.63 16.12 -2.87
C TYR A 64 -11.19 14.99 -2.02
N SER A 65 -10.87 13.78 -2.42
CA SER A 65 -10.86 12.55 -1.63
C SER A 65 -9.76 11.66 -2.15
N ASP A 66 -9.28 10.70 -1.37
CA ASP A 66 -8.26 9.74 -1.83
C ASP A 66 -8.67 9.09 -3.16
N ALA A 67 -9.90 8.59 -3.27
CA ALA A 67 -10.42 7.99 -4.50
C ALA A 67 -10.41 8.94 -5.70
N LEU A 68 -10.68 10.24 -5.49
CA LEU A 68 -10.60 11.23 -6.57
C LEU A 68 -9.15 11.43 -7.02
N ILE A 69 -8.21 11.49 -6.09
CA ILE A 69 -6.78 11.59 -6.44
C ILE A 69 -6.31 10.34 -7.19
N GLN A 70 -6.71 9.13 -6.75
CA GLN A 70 -6.43 7.89 -7.48
C GLN A 70 -6.94 7.96 -8.94
N ALA A 71 -8.12 8.52 -9.15
CA ALA A 71 -8.68 8.69 -10.49
C ALA A 71 -7.90 9.71 -11.34
N LEU A 72 -7.51 10.84 -10.75
CA LEU A 72 -6.85 11.93 -11.47
C LEU A 72 -5.37 11.62 -11.79
N THR A 73 -4.72 10.79 -11.00
CA THR A 73 -3.30 10.40 -11.20
C THR A 73 -3.13 9.17 -12.08
N GLY A 74 -4.24 8.51 -12.47
CA GLY A 74 -4.19 7.27 -13.25
C GLY A 74 -4.02 6.00 -12.40
N VAL A 75 -3.88 6.08 -11.08
CA VAL A 75 -3.83 4.90 -10.20
C VAL A 75 -5.09 4.06 -10.36
N ALA A 76 -6.26 4.69 -10.39
CA ALA A 76 -7.51 3.97 -10.62
C ALA A 76 -7.57 3.31 -12.00
N ASP A 77 -6.91 3.87 -13.03
CA ASP A 77 -6.87 3.28 -14.38
C ASP A 77 -6.06 1.99 -14.43
N THR A 78 -5.13 1.78 -13.51
CA THR A 78 -4.36 0.53 -13.41
C THR A 78 -5.12 -0.58 -12.69
N ASN A 79 -6.22 -0.26 -12.01
CA ASN A 79 -6.98 -1.18 -11.17
C ASN A 79 -8.34 -1.50 -11.80
N GLY A 80 -8.66 -2.78 -11.90
CA GLY A 80 -9.90 -3.27 -12.50
C GLY A 80 -9.73 -4.59 -13.21
N GLN A 81 -10.85 -5.20 -13.60
CA GLN A 81 -10.88 -6.43 -14.37
C GLN A 81 -10.45 -6.17 -15.83
N GLU A 82 -9.88 -7.19 -16.46
CA GLU A 82 -9.55 -7.18 -17.88
C GLU A 82 -10.81 -6.87 -18.71
N GLY A 83 -10.73 -5.86 -19.58
CA GLY A 83 -11.87 -5.39 -20.36
C GLY A 83 -12.95 -4.65 -19.57
N GLY A 84 -12.80 -4.51 -18.26
CA GLY A 84 -13.73 -3.78 -17.39
C GLY A 84 -13.41 -2.30 -17.23
N GLY A 85 -14.23 -1.60 -16.42
CA GLY A 85 -14.01 -0.22 -16.03
C GLY A 85 -12.91 -0.08 -14.95
N PRO A 86 -12.33 1.13 -14.79
CA PRO A 86 -11.41 1.43 -13.70
C PRO A 86 -12.14 1.54 -12.36
N PHE A 87 -11.47 1.19 -11.25
CA PHE A 87 -11.95 1.50 -9.91
C PHE A 87 -10.81 1.88 -8.96
N ALA A 88 -11.13 2.79 -8.05
CA ALA A 88 -10.23 3.13 -6.97
C ALA A 88 -10.14 1.97 -5.97
N ALA A 89 -8.99 1.80 -5.33
CA ALA A 89 -8.86 0.91 -4.19
C ALA A 89 -9.78 1.38 -3.05
N GLY A 90 -10.39 0.43 -2.33
CA GLY A 90 -11.28 0.75 -1.21
C GLY A 90 -10.54 1.29 0.03
N ALA A 91 -9.23 1.09 0.12
CA ALA A 91 -8.39 1.66 1.17
C ALA A 91 -7.81 3.01 0.73
N PRO A 92 -7.65 4.00 1.63
CA PRO A 92 -7.09 5.31 1.32
C PRO A 92 -5.56 5.23 1.18
N ILE A 93 -5.08 4.60 0.11
CA ILE A 93 -3.66 4.27 -0.09
C ILE A 93 -2.77 5.49 -0.22
N LEU A 94 -3.25 6.57 -0.86
CA LEU A 94 -2.48 7.79 -1.07
C LEU A 94 -2.37 8.64 0.20
N GLU A 95 -3.39 8.63 1.06
CA GLU A 95 -3.31 9.25 2.38
C GLU A 95 -2.27 8.55 3.27
N TYR A 96 -2.18 7.22 3.22
CA TYR A 96 -1.12 6.47 3.92
C TYR A 96 0.27 6.75 3.35
N GLU A 97 0.40 6.83 2.04
CA GLU A 97 1.66 7.18 1.38
C GLU A 97 2.12 8.60 1.76
N ALA A 98 1.23 9.58 1.68
CA ALA A 98 1.50 10.95 2.09
C ALA A 98 1.94 11.03 3.57
N ALA A 99 1.31 10.26 4.46
CA ALA A 99 1.70 10.21 5.87
C ALA A 99 3.12 9.65 6.06
N ILE A 100 3.55 8.67 5.27
CA ILE A 100 4.91 8.13 5.30
C ILE A 100 5.91 9.17 4.80
N TYR A 101 5.63 9.86 3.69
CA TYR A 101 6.48 10.95 3.20
C TYR A 101 6.57 12.10 4.20
N ALA A 102 5.45 12.47 4.83
CA ALA A 102 5.44 13.50 5.86
C ALA A 102 6.30 13.13 7.07
N ALA A 103 6.24 11.89 7.52
CA ALA A 103 7.10 11.40 8.60
C ALA A 103 8.59 11.43 8.20
N ALA A 104 8.93 11.00 6.98
CA ALA A 104 10.30 11.04 6.48
C ALA A 104 10.82 12.48 6.35
N ALA A 105 9.99 13.40 5.85
CA ALA A 105 10.31 14.82 5.76
C ALA A 105 10.56 15.42 7.15
N ALA A 106 9.70 15.11 8.12
CA ALA A 106 9.83 15.58 9.49
C ALA A 106 11.16 15.14 10.14
N VAL A 107 11.51 13.86 10.03
CA VAL A 107 12.77 13.32 10.56
C VAL A 107 13.97 13.96 9.87
N SER A 108 13.93 14.15 8.55
CA SER A 108 14.98 14.81 7.77
C SER A 108 15.16 16.26 8.19
N ALA A 109 14.06 16.99 8.38
CA ALA A 109 14.08 18.39 8.82
C ALA A 109 14.59 18.55 10.26
N ILE A 110 14.22 17.62 11.18
CA ILE A 110 14.79 17.59 12.54
C ILE A 110 16.31 17.40 12.48
N ARG A 111 16.81 16.55 11.60
CA ARG A 111 18.25 16.35 11.41
C ARG A 111 18.93 17.62 10.93
N VAL A 112 18.37 18.31 9.93
CA VAL A 112 18.89 19.61 9.43
C VAL A 112 18.97 20.62 10.56
N ARG A 113 17.91 20.77 11.34
CA ARG A 113 17.85 21.70 12.49
C ARG A 113 18.90 21.36 13.55
N ARG A 114 19.09 20.06 13.88
CA ARG A 114 20.11 19.61 14.85
C ARG A 114 21.55 19.88 14.38
N LEU A 115 21.79 20.00 13.08
CA LEU A 115 23.06 20.37 12.48
C LEU A 115 23.25 21.89 12.34
N GLY A 116 22.37 22.69 12.94
CA GLY A 116 22.42 24.16 12.90
C GLY A 116 21.78 24.80 11.68
N GLY A 117 21.08 24.02 10.86
CA GLY A 117 20.29 24.55 9.74
C GLY A 117 18.97 25.18 10.18
N PRO A 118 18.30 25.93 9.29
CA PRO A 118 17.02 26.56 9.57
C PRO A 118 15.89 25.54 9.69
N ASN A 119 14.77 25.97 10.27
CA ASN A 119 13.51 25.22 10.18
C ASN A 119 13.12 25.05 8.71
N GLN A 120 12.56 23.89 8.41
CA GLN A 120 12.17 23.51 7.06
C GLN A 120 10.64 23.53 6.93
N PHE A 121 10.19 23.87 5.73
CA PHE A 121 8.84 23.66 5.26
C PHE A 121 8.82 22.54 4.22
N ALA A 122 7.83 21.63 4.29
CA ALA A 122 7.59 20.65 3.23
C ALA A 122 6.09 20.61 2.91
N ASP A 123 5.78 20.70 1.64
CA ASP A 123 4.47 20.45 1.06
C ASP A 123 4.46 19.02 0.50
N ILE A 124 3.58 18.18 1.04
CA ILE A 124 3.39 16.80 0.61
C ILE A 124 2.04 16.69 -0.09
N SER A 125 2.08 16.52 -1.40
CA SER A 125 0.88 16.44 -2.23
C SER A 125 0.43 14.98 -2.41
N LEU A 126 -0.85 14.69 -2.15
CA LEU A 126 -1.44 13.38 -2.46
C LEU A 126 -1.38 13.09 -3.96
N PHE A 127 -1.47 14.11 -4.80
CA PHE A 127 -1.36 13.95 -6.25
C PHE A 127 0.03 13.43 -6.66
N ASP A 128 1.09 13.97 -6.07
CA ASP A 128 2.45 13.50 -6.32
C ASP A 128 2.66 12.08 -5.78
N CYS A 129 2.07 11.73 -4.63
CA CYS A 129 2.05 10.36 -4.13
C CYS A 129 1.40 9.41 -5.16
N GLY A 130 0.26 9.80 -5.74
CA GLY A 130 -0.39 9.01 -6.79
C GLY A 130 0.48 8.79 -8.02
N ILE A 131 1.25 9.80 -8.45
CA ILE A 131 2.22 9.63 -9.54
C ILE A 131 3.35 8.67 -9.13
N ASN A 132 3.85 8.79 -7.89
CA ASN A 132 4.89 7.89 -7.37
C ASN A 132 4.42 6.43 -7.24
N SER A 133 3.11 6.20 -7.10
CA SER A 133 2.52 4.86 -7.06
C SER A 133 2.51 4.13 -8.42
N LEU A 134 3.00 4.77 -9.51
CA LEU A 134 3.00 4.22 -10.87
C LEU A 134 4.41 3.82 -11.42
N PRO A 135 5.33 3.25 -10.62
CA PRO A 135 6.70 3.01 -11.07
C PRO A 135 6.82 1.97 -12.20
N THR A 136 5.81 1.11 -12.36
CA THR A 136 5.76 0.12 -13.45
C THR A 136 5.07 0.66 -14.69
N TYR A 137 4.01 1.43 -14.50
CA TYR A 137 3.12 1.84 -15.57
C TYR A 137 3.65 3.03 -16.38
N LEU A 138 4.18 4.05 -15.71
CA LEU A 138 4.72 5.23 -16.40
C LEU A 138 5.93 4.90 -17.29
N PRO A 139 6.98 4.19 -16.83
CA PRO A 139 8.07 3.78 -17.70
C PRO A 139 7.61 2.88 -18.86
N ALA A 140 6.72 1.92 -18.60
CA ALA A 140 6.20 1.06 -19.66
C ALA A 140 5.43 1.85 -20.73
N HIS A 141 4.70 2.88 -20.35
CA HIS A 141 4.02 3.77 -21.29
C HIS A 141 5.02 4.52 -22.19
N TYR A 142 6.10 5.05 -21.61
CA TYR A 142 7.17 5.74 -22.37
C TYR A 142 7.93 4.79 -23.32
N ASP A 143 8.01 3.50 -22.96
CA ASP A 143 8.56 2.44 -23.84
C ASP A 143 7.59 1.99 -24.94
N GLY A 144 6.46 2.66 -25.11
CA GLY A 144 5.44 2.33 -26.12
C GLY A 144 4.57 1.13 -25.76
N LYS A 145 4.67 0.63 -24.53
CA LYS A 145 3.77 -0.40 -24.00
C LYS A 145 2.57 0.31 -23.38
N ILE A 146 1.37 -0.17 -23.67
CA ILE A 146 0.16 0.38 -23.05
C ILE A 146 -0.26 -0.58 -21.95
N PRO A 147 0.03 -0.26 -20.68
CA PRO A 147 -0.41 -1.08 -19.56
C PRO A 147 -1.95 -1.13 -19.55
N LYS A 148 -2.49 -2.31 -19.30
CA LYS A 148 -3.94 -2.52 -19.22
C LYS A 148 -4.32 -2.96 -17.81
N ARG A 149 -5.59 -2.80 -17.47
CA ARG A 149 -6.17 -3.43 -16.29
C ARG A 149 -6.23 -4.94 -16.51
N GLU A 150 -5.67 -5.70 -15.61
CA GLU A 150 -5.55 -7.15 -15.74
C GLU A 150 -6.03 -7.91 -14.48
N GLY A 151 -6.85 -7.26 -13.65
CA GLY A 151 -7.31 -7.83 -12.38
C GLY A 151 -6.15 -8.04 -11.40
N ASN A 152 -5.99 -9.26 -10.92
CA ASN A 152 -4.90 -9.63 -10.00
C ASN A 152 -3.58 -9.96 -10.70
N ARG A 153 -3.55 -9.92 -12.03
CA ARG A 153 -2.36 -10.19 -12.81
C ARG A 153 -1.33 -9.07 -12.71
N HIS A 154 -0.08 -9.45 -12.67
CA HIS A 154 1.00 -8.48 -12.87
C HIS A 154 1.13 -8.16 -14.37
N PRO A 155 1.23 -6.88 -14.78
CA PRO A 155 1.22 -6.51 -16.20
C PRO A 155 2.42 -7.03 -17.00
N LEU A 156 3.56 -7.29 -16.34
CA LEU A 156 4.82 -7.63 -16.99
C LEU A 156 5.41 -8.99 -16.59
N VAL A 157 4.83 -9.71 -15.64
CA VAL A 157 5.39 -10.95 -15.09
C VAL A 157 4.34 -12.05 -15.06
N VAL A 158 4.69 -13.24 -15.56
CA VAL A 158 3.82 -14.43 -15.62
C VAL A 158 4.57 -15.65 -15.09
N PRO A 159 3.91 -16.49 -14.28
CA PRO A 159 2.63 -16.30 -13.64
C PRO A 159 2.73 -15.41 -12.38
N TRP A 160 1.84 -14.47 -12.31
CA TRP A 160 1.55 -13.68 -11.13
C TRP A 160 0.07 -13.34 -11.18
N ASN A 161 -0.76 -14.12 -10.47
CA ASN A 161 -2.22 -14.01 -10.52
C ASN A 161 -2.84 -14.75 -9.32
N SER A 162 -4.14 -14.55 -9.10
CA SER A 162 -4.94 -15.44 -8.26
C SER A 162 -5.51 -16.60 -9.09
N PHE A 163 -5.47 -17.79 -8.51
CA PHE A 163 -5.94 -19.03 -9.12
C PHE A 163 -6.95 -19.68 -8.19
N SER A 164 -8.05 -20.19 -8.75
CA SER A 164 -9.08 -20.84 -7.94
C SER A 164 -8.62 -22.23 -7.51
N ALA A 165 -8.66 -22.46 -6.20
CA ALA A 165 -8.60 -23.76 -5.55
C ALA A 165 -10.01 -24.33 -5.34
N SER A 166 -10.15 -25.52 -4.76
CA SER A 166 -11.46 -26.16 -4.57
C SER A 166 -12.34 -25.43 -3.53
N ASP A 167 -11.74 -24.64 -2.63
CA ASP A 167 -12.39 -23.98 -1.49
C ASP A 167 -12.00 -22.50 -1.32
N GLY A 168 -11.38 -21.88 -2.30
CA GLY A 168 -10.97 -20.47 -2.26
C GLY A 168 -10.00 -20.09 -3.37
N ASP A 169 -9.38 -18.93 -3.24
CA ASP A 169 -8.41 -18.42 -4.22
C ASP A 169 -7.01 -18.31 -3.61
N VAL A 170 -6.01 -18.82 -4.34
CA VAL A 170 -4.59 -18.72 -3.99
C VAL A 170 -3.89 -17.72 -4.90
N LEU A 171 -3.21 -16.73 -4.33
CA LEU A 171 -2.29 -15.86 -5.07
C LEU A 171 -0.95 -16.58 -5.24
N ILE A 172 -0.46 -16.66 -6.49
CA ILE A 172 0.84 -17.25 -6.81
C ILE A 172 1.68 -16.20 -7.56
N CYS A 173 2.89 -15.96 -7.05
CA CYS A 173 3.82 -14.98 -7.62
C CYS A 173 5.15 -15.64 -7.95
N THR A 174 5.46 -15.81 -9.25
CA THR A 174 6.77 -16.28 -9.67
C THR A 174 7.50 -15.20 -10.46
N VAL A 175 8.76 -14.96 -10.15
CA VAL A 175 9.53 -13.88 -10.77
C VAL A 175 10.64 -14.42 -11.66
N SER A 176 11.32 -15.50 -11.25
CA SER A 176 12.48 -16.05 -11.95
C SER A 176 12.14 -17.29 -12.78
N ASN A 177 13.04 -17.64 -13.70
CA ASN A 177 12.93 -18.89 -14.46
C ASN A 177 13.07 -20.13 -13.56
N ASP A 178 13.88 -20.04 -12.49
CA ASP A 178 13.98 -21.10 -11.47
C ASP A 178 12.64 -21.33 -10.76
N HIS A 179 11.98 -20.24 -10.33
CA HIS A 179 10.65 -20.33 -9.72
C HIS A 179 9.62 -20.95 -10.70
N PHE A 180 9.66 -20.55 -11.96
CA PHE A 180 8.76 -21.12 -12.97
C PHE A 180 9.02 -22.62 -13.19
N SER A 181 10.28 -23.04 -13.24
CA SER A 181 10.65 -24.45 -13.37
C SER A 181 10.18 -25.30 -12.19
N LYS A 182 10.35 -24.79 -10.96
CA LYS A 182 9.83 -25.42 -9.74
C LYS A 182 8.31 -25.54 -9.76
N LEU A 183 7.62 -24.49 -10.21
CA LEU A 183 6.16 -24.50 -10.35
C LEU A 183 5.71 -25.55 -11.37
N CYS A 184 6.31 -25.58 -12.57
CA CYS A 184 5.98 -26.55 -13.59
C CYS A 184 6.20 -28.00 -13.11
N SER A 185 7.29 -28.24 -12.38
CA SER A 185 7.57 -29.56 -11.79
C SER A 185 6.53 -29.93 -10.73
N LEU A 186 6.15 -28.98 -9.87
CA LEU A 186 5.15 -29.17 -8.81
C LEU A 186 3.77 -29.54 -9.37
N ILE A 187 3.32 -28.84 -10.42
CA ILE A 187 2.02 -29.08 -11.05
C ILE A 187 2.03 -30.28 -12.02
N GLY A 188 3.15 -31.03 -12.10
CA GLY A 188 3.28 -32.20 -12.95
C GLY A 188 3.43 -31.90 -14.45
N ARG A 189 3.85 -30.68 -14.79
CA ARG A 189 4.00 -30.23 -16.19
C ARG A 189 5.42 -29.71 -16.50
N PRO A 190 6.49 -30.48 -16.19
CA PRO A 190 7.88 -30.03 -16.39
C PRO A 190 8.22 -29.76 -17.85
N GLU A 191 7.51 -30.39 -18.79
CA GLU A 191 7.71 -30.21 -20.24
C GLU A 191 7.43 -28.77 -20.71
N ILE A 192 6.65 -27.99 -19.99
CA ILE A 192 6.35 -26.58 -20.33
C ILE A 192 7.65 -25.75 -20.41
N THR A 193 8.62 -26.05 -19.56
CA THR A 193 9.90 -25.32 -19.53
C THR A 193 10.81 -25.63 -20.74
N GLN A 194 10.47 -26.60 -21.57
CA GLN A 194 11.22 -26.90 -22.80
C GLN A 194 10.86 -25.94 -23.94
N THR A 195 9.68 -25.37 -23.92
CA THR A 195 9.16 -24.47 -24.95
C THR A 195 8.97 -23.04 -24.47
N ILE A 196 8.82 -22.83 -23.16
CA ILE A 196 8.65 -21.53 -22.51
C ILE A 196 9.90 -21.27 -21.66
N LEU A 197 10.86 -20.54 -22.23
CA LEU A 197 12.22 -20.43 -21.70
C LEU A 197 12.41 -19.23 -20.77
N ASP A 198 11.70 -18.14 -21.03
CA ASP A 198 11.85 -16.90 -20.28
C ASP A 198 10.50 -16.20 -19.99
N ASN A 199 10.56 -15.02 -19.37
CA ASN A 199 9.35 -14.28 -19.04
C ASN A 199 8.60 -13.75 -20.28
N ASN A 200 9.29 -13.44 -21.37
CA ASN A 200 8.62 -12.98 -22.60
C ASN A 200 7.81 -14.10 -23.21
N ASP A 201 8.37 -15.33 -23.22
CA ASP A 201 7.65 -16.51 -23.65
C ASP A 201 6.42 -16.78 -22.77
N ARG A 202 6.56 -16.62 -21.43
CA ARG A 202 5.44 -16.78 -20.50
C ARG A 202 4.35 -15.75 -20.74
N VAL A 203 4.71 -14.48 -20.97
CA VAL A 203 3.76 -13.40 -21.28
C VAL A 203 3.04 -13.70 -22.61
N ALA A 204 3.76 -14.15 -23.64
CA ALA A 204 3.19 -14.48 -24.94
C ALA A 204 2.23 -15.71 -24.86
N ASN A 205 2.49 -16.63 -23.94
CA ASN A 205 1.70 -17.86 -23.74
C ASN A 205 0.89 -17.82 -22.43
N ARG A 206 0.55 -16.63 -21.92
CA ARG A 206 -0.07 -16.42 -20.60
C ARG A 206 -1.27 -17.34 -20.35
N THR A 207 -2.22 -17.36 -21.26
CA THR A 207 -3.45 -18.16 -21.13
C THR A 207 -3.15 -19.65 -20.93
N PHE A 208 -2.19 -20.18 -21.68
CA PHE A 208 -1.77 -21.58 -21.56
C PHE A 208 -1.10 -21.87 -20.21
N VAL A 209 -0.20 -20.97 -19.77
CA VAL A 209 0.50 -21.11 -18.50
C VAL A 209 -0.48 -21.04 -17.33
N GLU A 210 -1.37 -20.03 -17.33
CA GLU A 210 -2.36 -19.84 -16.27
C GLU A 210 -3.37 -21.01 -16.23
N GLN A 211 -3.77 -21.55 -17.38
CA GLN A 211 -4.66 -22.70 -17.44
C GLN A 211 -4.01 -23.95 -16.80
N ALA A 212 -2.74 -24.22 -17.12
CA ALA A 212 -2.03 -25.35 -16.53
C ALA A 212 -1.94 -25.26 -14.99
N ILE A 213 -1.80 -24.04 -14.46
CA ILE A 213 -1.80 -23.80 -13.02
C ILE A 213 -3.21 -24.01 -12.44
N THR A 214 -4.23 -23.45 -13.11
CA THR A 214 -5.64 -23.60 -12.70
C THR A 214 -6.08 -25.06 -12.68
N ASP A 215 -5.66 -25.85 -13.66
CA ASP A 215 -5.97 -27.30 -13.73
C ASP A 215 -5.44 -28.06 -12.51
N TRP A 216 -4.31 -27.62 -11.95
CA TRP A 216 -3.75 -28.19 -10.74
C TRP A 216 -4.40 -27.60 -9.47
N THR A 217 -4.50 -26.27 -9.36
CA THR A 217 -5.03 -25.63 -8.15
C THR A 217 -6.48 -26.05 -7.88
N SER A 218 -7.32 -26.14 -8.92
CA SER A 218 -8.74 -26.51 -8.79
C SER A 218 -8.98 -27.91 -8.21
N GLN A 219 -7.97 -28.79 -8.25
CA GLN A 219 -8.04 -30.15 -7.70
C GLN A 219 -7.56 -30.23 -6.24
N HIS A 220 -7.06 -29.14 -5.68
CA HIS A 220 -6.52 -29.08 -4.31
C HIS A 220 -7.25 -28.01 -3.49
N THR A 221 -7.25 -28.20 -2.18
CA THR A 221 -7.71 -27.15 -1.25
C THR A 221 -6.69 -26.00 -1.22
N LEU A 222 -7.16 -24.82 -0.78
CA LEU A 222 -6.31 -23.66 -0.58
C LEU A 222 -5.11 -23.96 0.34
N ALA A 223 -5.36 -24.70 1.42
CA ALA A 223 -4.30 -25.09 2.37
C ALA A 223 -3.27 -26.01 1.71
N GLU A 224 -3.70 -27.02 0.94
CA GLU A 224 -2.82 -27.93 0.19
C GLU A 224 -1.99 -27.16 -0.85
N CYS A 225 -2.61 -26.23 -1.59
CA CYS A 225 -1.91 -25.39 -2.56
C CYS A 225 -0.78 -24.58 -1.88
N VAL A 226 -1.12 -23.86 -0.81
CA VAL A 226 -0.16 -23.00 -0.09
C VAL A 226 0.98 -23.83 0.51
N GLU A 227 0.67 -24.99 1.11
CA GLU A 227 1.69 -25.88 1.68
C GLU A 227 2.63 -26.43 0.61
N ALA A 228 2.09 -26.92 -0.52
CA ALA A 228 2.88 -27.47 -1.61
C ALA A 228 3.79 -26.42 -2.25
N LEU A 229 3.28 -25.22 -2.51
CA LEU A 229 4.05 -24.09 -3.07
C LEU A 229 5.15 -23.62 -2.11
N SER A 230 4.84 -23.52 -0.82
CA SER A 230 5.79 -23.13 0.22
C SER A 230 6.96 -24.11 0.33
N LYS A 231 6.71 -25.44 0.25
CA LYS A 231 7.75 -26.48 0.30
C LYS A 231 8.80 -26.35 -0.80
N VAL A 232 8.43 -25.81 -1.94
CA VAL A 232 9.35 -25.56 -3.06
C VAL A 232 9.85 -24.12 -3.13
N GLY A 233 9.53 -23.30 -2.11
CA GLY A 233 10.02 -21.93 -1.96
C GLY A 233 9.34 -20.92 -2.89
N LEU A 234 8.10 -21.16 -3.29
CA LEU A 234 7.34 -20.24 -4.12
C LEU A 234 6.47 -19.32 -3.27
N ALA A 235 6.50 -18.04 -3.61
CA ALA A 235 5.67 -17.03 -2.95
C ALA A 235 4.20 -17.25 -3.32
N SER A 236 3.40 -17.60 -2.32
CA SER A 236 1.97 -17.85 -2.45
C SER A 236 1.24 -17.60 -1.14
N GLY A 237 -0.05 -17.37 -1.22
CA GLY A 237 -0.89 -17.19 -0.03
C GLY A 237 -2.37 -17.10 -0.37
N PRO A 238 -3.25 -17.25 0.63
CA PRO A 238 -4.68 -17.05 0.46
C PRO A 238 -5.01 -15.58 0.23
N ILE A 239 -6.14 -15.32 -0.42
CA ILE A 239 -6.78 -13.99 -0.36
C ILE A 239 -7.62 -13.97 0.91
N THR A 240 -7.03 -13.42 1.99
CA THR A 240 -7.64 -13.41 3.32
C THR A 240 -8.81 -12.43 3.38
N VAL A 241 -9.92 -12.85 3.94
CA VAL A 241 -11.06 -11.97 4.23
C VAL A 241 -10.84 -11.21 5.55
N ILE A 242 -11.44 -10.02 5.67
CA ILE A 242 -11.21 -9.12 6.82
C ILE A 242 -11.59 -9.79 8.15
N ASP A 243 -12.64 -10.63 8.16
CA ASP A 243 -13.15 -11.29 9.36
C ASP A 243 -12.14 -12.28 9.97
N ASP A 244 -11.21 -12.80 9.17
CA ASP A 244 -10.19 -13.76 9.63
C ASP A 244 -8.92 -13.07 10.20
N LEU A 245 -8.73 -11.77 9.91
CA LEU A 245 -7.55 -11.02 10.34
C LEU A 245 -7.29 -11.05 11.85
N PRO A 246 -8.30 -10.98 12.75
CA PRO A 246 -8.04 -11.02 14.20
C PRO A 246 -7.38 -12.30 14.71
N THR A 247 -7.49 -13.39 13.96
CA THR A 247 -6.94 -14.71 14.31
C THR A 247 -5.77 -15.13 13.44
N GLU A 248 -5.38 -14.28 12.46
CA GLU A 248 -4.28 -14.57 11.56
C GLU A 248 -2.95 -14.65 12.34
N ALA A 249 -2.23 -15.76 12.15
CA ALA A 249 -1.10 -16.14 13.00
C ALA A 249 0.03 -15.10 13.03
N ASN A 250 0.36 -14.47 11.90
CA ASN A 250 1.41 -13.46 11.83
C ASN A 250 0.98 -12.13 12.46
N LEU A 251 -0.29 -11.73 12.30
CA LEU A 251 -0.84 -10.54 12.96
C LEU A 251 -0.85 -10.71 14.48
N VAL A 252 -1.24 -11.90 14.96
CA VAL A 252 -1.21 -12.26 16.39
C VAL A 252 0.22 -12.26 16.91
N HIS A 253 1.16 -12.94 16.23
CA HIS A 253 2.57 -13.00 16.62
C HIS A 253 3.22 -11.62 16.71
N ARG A 254 2.93 -10.74 15.75
CA ARG A 254 3.48 -9.38 15.69
C ARG A 254 2.74 -8.37 16.58
N ASN A 255 1.68 -8.77 17.26
CA ASN A 255 0.76 -7.86 17.96
C ASN A 255 0.32 -6.68 17.08
N SER A 256 0.04 -6.95 15.80
CA SER A 256 -0.31 -5.93 14.81
C SER A 256 -1.70 -5.33 15.04
N LEU A 257 -2.54 -6.02 15.81
CA LEU A 257 -3.84 -5.55 16.26
C LEU A 257 -3.83 -5.46 17.79
N ILE A 258 -4.21 -4.30 18.31
CA ILE A 258 -4.31 -4.02 19.75
C ILE A 258 -5.76 -3.79 20.14
N ARG A 259 -6.11 -4.18 21.37
CA ARG A 259 -7.41 -3.83 21.94
C ARG A 259 -7.36 -2.40 22.43
N ALA A 260 -8.29 -1.60 21.95
CA ALA A 260 -8.48 -0.22 22.35
C ALA A 260 -9.91 0.01 22.86
N TRP A 261 -10.13 1.09 23.58
CA TRP A 261 -11.39 1.40 24.24
C TRP A 261 -11.83 2.81 23.87
N ASP A 262 -13.14 2.98 23.69
CA ASP A 262 -13.79 4.27 23.62
C ASP A 262 -14.97 4.26 24.57
N GLY A 263 -14.81 4.85 25.75
CA GLY A 263 -15.71 4.61 26.87
C GLY A 263 -15.76 3.12 27.19
N ASP A 264 -16.98 2.54 27.23
CA ASP A 264 -17.19 1.12 27.51
C ASP A 264 -17.08 0.23 26.27
N ARG A 265 -16.88 0.82 25.10
CA ARG A 265 -16.80 0.07 23.84
C ARG A 265 -15.40 -0.36 23.50
N GLN A 266 -15.18 -1.67 23.47
CA GLN A 266 -13.94 -2.27 22.97
C GLN A 266 -13.95 -2.34 21.45
N PHE A 267 -12.79 -2.09 20.81
CA PHE A 267 -12.55 -2.32 19.39
C PHE A 267 -11.11 -2.76 19.15
N LEU A 268 -10.85 -3.35 17.97
CA LEU A 268 -9.50 -3.64 17.53
C LEU A 268 -8.96 -2.44 16.75
N ALA A 269 -7.77 -2.01 17.12
CA ALA A 269 -7.04 -0.95 16.46
C ALA A 269 -5.72 -1.50 15.92
N LYS A 270 -5.21 -0.90 14.85
CA LYS A 270 -3.88 -1.25 14.36
C LYS A 270 -2.80 -0.80 15.37
N ALA A 271 -1.82 -1.64 15.61
CA ALA A 271 -0.59 -1.25 16.28
C ALA A 271 0.31 -0.43 15.32
N PRO A 272 1.37 0.24 15.81
CA PRO A 272 2.40 0.81 14.94
C PRO A 272 2.97 -0.27 13.99
N SER A 273 3.22 0.11 12.74
CA SER A 273 3.69 -0.81 11.71
C SER A 273 5.15 -1.26 11.88
N PHE A 274 5.84 -0.79 12.91
CA PHE A 274 7.19 -1.22 13.29
C PHE A 274 7.23 -1.53 14.78
N ALA A 275 7.96 -2.59 15.13
CA ALA A 275 8.22 -2.96 16.52
C ALA A 275 9.52 -2.32 16.99
N ASN A 276 9.47 -1.69 18.16
CA ASN A 276 10.65 -1.20 18.86
C ASN A 276 10.39 -1.38 20.36
N ASP A 277 11.26 -2.10 21.06
CA ASP A 277 11.11 -2.41 22.48
C ASP A 277 10.96 -1.15 23.36
N ALA A 278 11.54 -0.03 22.92
CA ALA A 278 11.39 1.27 23.59
C ALA A 278 9.97 1.89 23.44
N TRP A 279 9.13 1.38 22.55
CA TRP A 279 7.80 1.95 22.22
C TRP A 279 6.66 1.06 22.71
N THR A 280 6.96 -0.16 23.15
CA THR A 280 5.97 -1.11 23.69
C THR A 280 5.70 -0.92 25.18
N SER A 281 6.46 -0.04 25.84
CA SER A 281 6.40 0.22 27.29
C SER A 281 5.77 1.58 27.66
N ALA A 282 5.11 2.26 26.72
CA ALA A 282 4.45 3.54 26.94
C ALA A 282 2.92 3.42 27.01
#